data_d1e7bfb93c4bb33439c90b794b0b684e
#
_entry.id   d1e7bfb93c4bb33439c90b794b0b684e
#
_cell.length_a   1.000
_cell.length_b   1.000
_cell.length_c   1.000
_cell.angle_alpha   90.00
_cell.angle_beta   90.00
_cell.angle_gamma   90.00
#
_symmetry.space_group_name_H-M   'P 1'
#
loop_
_entity.id
_entity.type
_entity.pdbx_description
1 polymer ?
#
loop_
_entity_poly.entity_id
_entity_poly.type
_entity_poly.pdbx_seq_one_letter_code
_entity_poly.pdbx_strand_id
1 'polypeptide(L)'
;MLRMTVSILFAIKSMYLGIDPWVRKLGYALIDDDLKIIDAGILLQDKKSPTREDQFNRANQILDFFEKLLKKYSVEKVAMEKLFFTDYNQSNAEFVYAIRWALMMLFLRKSIPVLEYTPIELKKFITWNGKADKMLVQKTIRRFYKLQDIPEFNDAADALWFAYLAKIRK
;
A
#
# COMPACT_ATOMS: atom_id res chain seq x y z
N MET A 1 -10.47 49.48 15.25
CA MET A 1 -9.43 48.91 14.37
C MET A 1 -9.52 47.40 14.48
N LEU A 2 -10.30 46.73 13.61
CA LEU A 2 -10.48 45.27 13.62
C LEU A 2 -9.28 44.66 12.91
N ARG A 3 -8.46 43.88 13.63
CA ARG A 3 -7.45 42.98 13.04
C ARG A 3 -8.15 41.76 12.49
N MET A 4 -8.33 41.69 11.18
CA MET A 4 -8.66 40.46 10.50
C MET A 4 -7.44 39.51 10.58
N THR A 5 -7.52 38.51 11.42
CA THR A 5 -6.54 37.40 11.40
C THR A 5 -6.91 36.50 10.24
N VAL A 6 -6.18 36.58 9.15
CA VAL A 6 -6.31 35.63 8.04
C VAL A 6 -5.64 34.34 8.51
N SER A 7 -6.43 33.42 9.03
CA SER A 7 -6.01 32.05 9.24
C SER A 7 -5.81 31.40 7.86
N ILE A 8 -4.58 31.32 7.40
CA ILE A 8 -4.24 30.48 6.25
C ILE A 8 -4.44 29.05 6.71
N LEU A 9 -5.64 28.50 6.51
CA LEU A 9 -5.86 27.07 6.56
C LEU A 9 -5.05 26.47 5.39
N PHE A 10 -3.85 25.99 5.68
CA PHE A 10 -3.23 25.03 4.79
C PHE A 10 -4.18 23.83 4.73
N ALA A 11 -4.87 23.66 3.61
CA ALA A 11 -5.69 22.49 3.38
C ALA A 11 -4.76 21.27 3.54
N ILE A 12 -4.98 20.51 4.59
CA ILE A 12 -4.26 19.25 4.80
C ILE A 12 -4.67 18.38 3.64
N LYS A 13 -3.74 18.12 2.70
CA LYS A 13 -4.02 17.27 1.55
C LYS A 13 -4.34 15.87 2.05
N SER A 14 -5.43 15.32 1.59
CA SER A 14 -5.77 13.92 1.84
C SER A 14 -4.74 13.02 1.17
N MET A 15 -4.35 11.97 1.87
CA MET A 15 -3.41 10.98 1.38
C MET A 15 -4.10 9.62 1.23
N TYR A 16 -3.68 8.87 0.21
CA TYR A 16 -4.21 7.54 -0.09
C TYR A 16 -3.06 6.56 -0.12
N LEU A 17 -3.21 5.48 0.63
CA LEU A 17 -2.16 4.49 0.83
C LEU A 17 -2.53 3.19 0.12
N GLY A 18 -1.62 2.68 -0.70
CA GLY A 18 -1.68 1.35 -1.29
C GLY A 18 -0.67 0.41 -0.65
N ILE A 19 -1.06 -0.83 -0.44
CA ILE A 19 -0.20 -1.86 0.17
C ILE A 19 -0.33 -3.17 -0.59
N ASP A 20 0.83 -3.74 -0.96
CA ASP A 20 0.97 -5.11 -1.43
C ASP A 20 1.65 -5.94 -0.33
N PRO A 21 0.87 -6.71 0.48
CA PRO A 21 1.35 -7.26 1.76
C PRO A 21 2.07 -8.60 1.62
N TRP A 22 3.19 -8.67 0.88
CA TRP A 22 3.99 -9.89 0.80
C TRP A 22 5.02 -10.01 1.93
N VAL A 23 5.31 -11.26 2.36
CA VAL A 23 6.13 -11.58 3.55
C VAL A 23 7.56 -11.07 3.47
N ARG A 24 8.18 -11.14 2.28
CA ARG A 24 9.58 -10.78 2.08
C ARG A 24 9.79 -9.40 1.50
N LYS A 25 8.78 -8.90 0.82
CA LYS A 25 8.81 -7.63 0.10
C LYS A 25 7.43 -7.01 0.19
N LEU A 26 7.19 -6.26 1.24
CA LEU A 26 5.94 -5.53 1.36
C LEU A 26 6.06 -4.24 0.55
N GLY A 27 5.29 -4.14 -0.52
CA GLY A 27 5.19 -2.92 -1.32
C GLY A 27 4.25 -1.91 -0.67
N TYR A 28 4.61 -0.63 -0.71
CA TYR A 28 3.72 0.45 -0.28
C TYR A 28 3.85 1.66 -1.20
N ALA A 29 2.78 2.44 -1.29
CA ALA A 29 2.77 3.72 -1.99
C ALA A 29 1.78 4.69 -1.36
N LEU A 30 2.20 5.93 -1.19
CA LEU A 30 1.39 7.04 -0.68
C LEU A 30 1.27 8.10 -1.75
N ILE A 31 0.05 8.47 -2.12
CA ILE A 31 -0.25 9.52 -3.09
C ILE A 31 -1.14 10.59 -2.48
N ASP A 32 -1.09 11.80 -3.03
CA ASP A 32 -2.00 12.89 -2.65
C ASP A 32 -3.23 12.98 -3.58
N ASP A 33 -4.08 13.96 -3.33
CA ASP A 33 -5.26 14.24 -4.14
C ASP A 33 -4.97 14.55 -5.62
N ASP A 34 -3.78 15.04 -5.92
CA ASP A 34 -3.35 15.35 -7.28
C ASP A 34 -2.65 14.15 -7.96
N LEU A 35 -2.71 12.96 -7.36
CA LEU A 35 -2.02 11.74 -7.79
C LEU A 35 -0.49 11.85 -7.76
N LYS A 36 0.04 12.82 -7.04
CA LYS A 36 1.49 12.93 -6.85
C LYS A 36 1.95 11.84 -5.88
N ILE A 37 2.99 11.12 -6.27
CA ILE A 37 3.65 10.16 -5.38
C ILE A 37 4.40 10.94 -4.30
N ILE A 38 4.01 10.74 -3.05
CA ILE A 38 4.60 11.36 -1.87
C ILE A 38 5.70 10.48 -1.31
N ASP A 39 5.44 9.17 -1.27
CA ASP A 39 6.38 8.15 -0.83
C ASP A 39 5.99 6.81 -1.45
N ALA A 40 6.95 6.01 -1.87
CA ALA A 40 6.70 4.66 -2.37
C ALA A 40 7.96 3.83 -2.25
N GLY A 41 7.80 2.56 -1.95
CA GLY A 41 8.95 1.67 -1.80
C GLY A 41 8.58 0.26 -1.40
N ILE A 42 9.61 -0.46 -0.97
CA ILE A 42 9.51 -1.82 -0.49
C ILE A 42 10.16 -1.93 0.88
N LEU A 43 9.42 -2.50 1.80
CA LEU A 43 10.00 -2.95 3.06
C LEU A 43 10.61 -4.33 2.82
N LEU A 44 11.94 -4.34 2.72
CA LEU A 44 12.70 -5.58 2.58
C LEU A 44 12.87 -6.24 3.95
N GLN A 45 12.67 -7.56 3.97
CA GLN A 45 12.88 -8.37 5.15
C GLN A 45 14.10 -9.27 4.94
N ASP A 46 15.03 -9.25 5.89
CA ASP A 46 16.22 -10.10 5.84
C ASP A 46 15.85 -11.59 5.73
N LYS A 47 16.70 -12.34 4.98
CA LYS A 47 16.52 -13.79 4.75
C LYS A 47 16.86 -14.66 5.98
N LYS A 48 16.74 -14.15 7.19
CA LYS A 48 17.07 -14.94 8.38
C LYS A 48 16.08 -16.09 8.56
N SER A 49 16.55 -17.12 9.25
CA SER A 49 15.80 -18.34 9.57
C SER A 49 14.38 -18.02 10.04
N PRO A 50 13.37 -18.77 9.62
CA PRO A 50 11.98 -18.47 9.96
C PRO A 50 11.64 -18.92 11.38
N THR A 51 12.37 -18.42 12.38
CA THR A 51 11.97 -18.62 13.76
C THR A 51 10.73 -17.79 14.05
N ARG A 52 9.94 -18.20 15.03
CA ARG A 52 8.75 -17.46 15.45
C ARG A 52 9.13 -16.06 15.96
N GLU A 53 10.25 -15.93 16.62
CA GLU A 53 10.78 -14.65 17.08
C GLU A 53 11.12 -13.71 15.91
N ASP A 54 11.79 -14.21 14.87
CA ASP A 54 12.07 -13.43 13.65
C ASP A 54 10.79 -12.96 12.96
N GLN A 55 9.76 -13.82 12.95
CA GLN A 55 8.46 -13.45 12.38
C GLN A 55 7.82 -12.30 13.17
N PHE A 56 7.82 -12.35 14.48
CA PHE A 56 7.29 -11.26 15.32
C PHE A 56 8.09 -9.97 15.18
N ASN A 57 9.42 -10.06 15.15
CA ASN A 57 10.28 -8.89 14.98
C ASN A 57 10.02 -8.20 13.64
N ARG A 58 9.84 -8.96 12.57
CA ARG A 58 9.47 -8.43 11.25
C ARG A 58 8.08 -7.80 11.24
N ALA A 59 7.12 -8.45 11.89
CA ALA A 59 5.78 -7.90 12.04
C ALA A 59 5.81 -6.55 12.75
N ASN A 60 6.54 -6.44 13.85
CA ASN A 60 6.69 -5.20 14.59
C ASN A 60 7.35 -4.10 13.74
N GLN A 61 8.42 -4.41 13.01
CA GLN A 61 9.07 -3.44 12.12
C GLN A 61 8.12 -2.89 11.07
N ILE A 62 7.28 -3.74 10.48
CA ILE A 62 6.24 -3.32 9.51
C ILE A 62 5.21 -2.41 10.19
N LEU A 63 4.70 -2.79 11.35
CA LEU A 63 3.73 -1.99 12.08
C LEU A 63 4.31 -0.64 12.51
N ASP A 64 5.53 -0.61 13.04
CA ASP A 64 6.23 0.62 13.43
C ASP A 64 6.42 1.56 12.24
N PHE A 65 6.74 1.03 11.06
CA PHE A 65 6.85 1.82 9.86
C PHE A 65 5.53 2.51 9.52
N PHE A 66 4.43 1.76 9.46
CA PHE A 66 3.12 2.34 9.15
C PHE A 66 2.61 3.27 10.25
N GLU A 67 2.88 2.99 11.52
CA GLU A 67 2.56 3.93 12.60
C GLU A 67 3.28 5.27 12.44
N LYS A 68 4.56 5.25 12.08
CA LYS A 68 5.34 6.46 11.81
C LYS A 68 4.79 7.21 10.59
N LEU A 69 4.45 6.48 9.52
CA LEU A 69 3.84 7.05 8.32
C LEU A 69 2.50 7.73 8.65
N LEU A 70 1.63 7.07 9.43
CA LEU A 70 0.34 7.62 9.84
C LEU A 70 0.44 8.79 10.84
N LYS A 71 1.54 8.92 11.56
CA LYS A 71 1.83 10.12 12.38
C LYS A 71 2.27 11.30 11.52
N LYS A 72 2.93 11.04 10.40
CA LYS A 72 3.46 12.06 9.50
C LYS A 72 2.44 12.57 8.49
N TYR A 73 1.55 11.70 8.03
CA TYR A 73 0.61 12.00 6.95
C TYR A 73 -0.83 11.69 7.36
N SER A 74 -1.76 12.56 6.95
CA SER A 74 -3.20 12.34 7.13
C SER A 74 -3.72 11.39 6.06
N VAL A 75 -3.68 10.08 6.33
CA VAL A 75 -4.18 9.05 5.42
C VAL A 75 -5.69 8.95 5.56
N GLU A 76 -6.41 9.19 4.46
CA GLU A 76 -7.87 9.16 4.42
C GLU A 76 -8.39 7.73 4.17
N LYS A 77 -7.68 6.96 3.34
CA LYS A 77 -8.11 5.62 2.94
C LYS A 77 -6.93 4.75 2.55
N VAL A 78 -7.07 3.46 2.80
CA VAL A 78 -6.09 2.44 2.41
C VAL A 78 -6.71 1.46 1.44
N ALA A 79 -5.96 0.99 0.44
CA ALA A 79 -6.31 -0.19 -0.33
C ALA A 79 -5.17 -1.21 -0.29
N MET A 80 -5.52 -2.49 -0.22
CA MET A 80 -4.53 -3.57 -0.19
C MET A 80 -5.00 -4.80 -0.97
N GLU A 81 -4.04 -5.66 -1.31
CA GLU A 81 -4.34 -6.92 -1.95
C GLU A 81 -5.16 -7.82 -1.04
N LYS A 82 -6.22 -8.40 -1.61
CA LYS A 82 -6.99 -9.47 -0.97
C LYS A 82 -6.28 -10.80 -1.22
N LEU A 83 -5.80 -11.41 -0.16
CA LEU A 83 -5.12 -12.70 -0.24
C LEU A 83 -6.12 -13.85 -0.27
N PHE A 84 -5.79 -14.87 -1.06
CA PHE A 84 -6.51 -16.15 -1.09
C PHE A 84 -5.58 -17.28 -0.65
N PHE A 85 -6.11 -18.23 0.08
CA PHE A 85 -5.42 -19.49 0.35
C PHE A 85 -5.29 -20.28 -0.94
N THR A 86 -4.06 -20.65 -1.26
CA THR A 86 -3.77 -21.65 -2.27
C THR A 86 -2.91 -22.74 -1.63
N ASP A 87 -3.05 -23.96 -2.11
CA ASP A 87 -2.29 -25.12 -1.58
C ASP A 87 -0.77 -24.95 -1.67
N TYR A 88 -0.30 -24.07 -2.55
CA TYR A 88 1.11 -23.76 -2.76
C TYR A 88 1.75 -22.82 -1.73
N ASN A 89 0.95 -22.14 -0.89
CA ASN A 89 1.45 -21.07 0.00
C ASN A 89 1.37 -21.40 1.49
N GLN A 90 1.12 -22.66 1.87
CA GLN A 90 0.81 -23.04 3.26
C GLN A 90 1.93 -22.69 4.26
N SER A 91 3.20 -22.86 3.93
CA SER A 91 4.31 -22.63 4.86
C SER A 91 4.50 -21.18 5.31
N ASN A 92 4.05 -20.22 4.51
CA ASN A 92 4.15 -18.78 4.83
C ASN A 92 2.78 -18.11 5.03
N ALA A 93 1.69 -18.83 4.77
CA ALA A 93 0.34 -18.29 4.79
C ALA A 93 0.01 -17.67 6.17
N GLU A 94 0.29 -18.38 7.25
CA GLU A 94 0.02 -17.91 8.61
C GLU A 94 0.63 -16.52 8.85
N PHE A 95 1.90 -16.33 8.50
CA PHE A 95 2.59 -15.07 8.74
C PHE A 95 2.07 -13.94 7.84
N VAL A 96 1.80 -14.21 6.56
CA VAL A 96 1.21 -13.23 5.63
C VAL A 96 -0.14 -12.75 6.13
N TYR A 97 -0.99 -13.70 6.54
CA TYR A 97 -2.31 -13.36 7.10
C TYR A 97 -2.20 -12.60 8.41
N ALA A 98 -1.27 -12.99 9.28
CA ALA A 98 -1.05 -12.28 10.55
C ALA A 98 -0.65 -10.81 10.32
N ILE A 99 0.31 -10.55 9.43
CA ILE A 99 0.72 -9.18 9.07
C ILE A 99 -0.45 -8.39 8.51
N ARG A 100 -1.19 -8.99 7.59
CA ARG A 100 -2.32 -8.34 6.96
C ARG A 100 -3.42 -7.98 7.98
N TRP A 101 -3.77 -8.91 8.88
CA TRP A 101 -4.71 -8.64 9.96
C TRP A 101 -4.21 -7.57 10.92
N ALA A 102 -2.92 -7.59 11.28
CA ALA A 102 -2.32 -6.58 12.14
C ALA A 102 -2.39 -5.18 11.51
N LEU A 103 -2.11 -5.07 10.20
CA LEU A 103 -2.26 -3.81 9.46
C LEU A 103 -3.72 -3.35 9.40
N MET A 104 -4.66 -4.25 9.10
CA MET A 104 -6.09 -3.91 9.11
C MET A 104 -6.55 -3.40 10.47
N MET A 105 -6.12 -4.04 11.56
CA MET A 105 -6.42 -3.59 12.93
C MET A 105 -5.79 -2.23 13.26
N LEU A 106 -4.56 -1.97 12.77
CA LEU A 106 -3.90 -0.67 12.92
C LEU A 106 -4.73 0.44 12.26
N PHE A 107 -5.16 0.24 11.01
CA PHE A 107 -5.96 1.23 10.28
C PHE A 107 -7.36 1.39 10.89
N LEU A 108 -8.01 0.30 11.27
CA LEU A 108 -9.33 0.33 11.91
C LEU A 108 -9.31 1.13 13.21
N ARG A 109 -8.31 0.92 14.08
CA ARG A 109 -8.15 1.69 15.33
C ARG A 109 -7.94 3.18 15.10
N LYS A 110 -7.48 3.58 13.93
CA LYS A 110 -7.33 4.97 13.51
C LYS A 110 -8.51 5.48 12.69
N SER A 111 -9.59 4.71 12.60
CA SER A 111 -10.78 5.02 11.80
C SER A 111 -10.48 5.26 10.31
N ILE A 112 -9.46 4.60 9.78
CA ILE A 112 -9.08 4.67 8.37
C ILE A 112 -9.72 3.49 7.63
N PRO A 113 -10.60 3.72 6.65
CA PRO A 113 -11.22 2.67 5.86
C PRO A 113 -10.19 1.88 5.04
N VAL A 114 -10.35 0.56 4.99
CA VAL A 114 -9.50 -0.34 4.21
C VAL A 114 -10.33 -1.01 3.12
N LEU A 115 -9.90 -0.84 1.87
CA LEU A 115 -10.46 -1.51 0.70
C LEU A 115 -9.57 -2.69 0.32
N GLU A 116 -10.19 -3.76 -0.16
CA GLU A 116 -9.48 -4.98 -0.55
C GLU A 116 -9.79 -5.33 -2.01
N TYR A 117 -8.75 -5.66 -2.78
CA TYR A 117 -8.87 -6.03 -4.18
C TYR A 117 -8.09 -7.30 -4.49
N THR A 118 -8.67 -8.16 -5.30
CA THR A 118 -7.98 -9.34 -5.83
C THR A 118 -6.97 -8.94 -6.91
N PRO A 119 -5.92 -9.74 -7.16
CA PRO A 119 -5.02 -9.52 -8.29
C PRO A 119 -5.73 -9.40 -9.65
N ILE A 120 -6.80 -10.17 -9.84
CA ILE A 120 -7.58 -10.15 -11.09
C ILE A 120 -8.33 -8.83 -11.22
N GLU A 121 -8.97 -8.35 -10.15
CA GLU A 121 -9.64 -7.04 -10.13
C GLU A 121 -8.67 -5.92 -10.40
N LEU A 122 -7.48 -5.96 -9.74
CA LEU A 122 -6.43 -5.00 -9.96
C LEU A 122 -6.00 -4.96 -11.43
N LYS A 123 -5.63 -6.09 -12.00
CA LYS A 123 -5.22 -6.20 -13.40
C LYS A 123 -6.30 -5.72 -14.38
N LYS A 124 -7.54 -6.15 -14.16
CA LYS A 124 -8.69 -5.74 -14.97
C LYS A 124 -8.90 -4.23 -14.92
N PHE A 125 -8.73 -3.64 -13.75
CA PHE A 125 -8.87 -2.20 -13.59
C PHE A 125 -7.76 -1.42 -14.30
N ILE A 126 -6.52 -1.90 -14.21
CA ILE A 126 -5.33 -1.23 -14.79
C ILE A 126 -5.29 -1.34 -16.31
N THR A 127 -5.54 -2.53 -16.83
CA THR A 127 -5.26 -2.88 -18.23
C THR A 127 -6.52 -3.25 -19.03
N TRP A 128 -7.70 -3.22 -18.40
CA TRP A 128 -8.96 -3.75 -18.91
C TRP A 128 -8.92 -5.26 -19.20
N ASN A 129 -7.83 -5.94 -18.78
CA ASN A 129 -7.61 -7.36 -18.98
C ASN A 129 -7.13 -8.02 -17.68
N GLY A 130 -7.99 -8.81 -17.03
CA GLY A 130 -7.65 -9.53 -15.80
C GLY A 130 -6.53 -10.58 -15.94
N LYS A 131 -6.18 -10.95 -17.19
CA LYS A 131 -5.07 -11.87 -17.52
C LYS A 131 -3.80 -11.14 -17.96
N ALA A 132 -3.74 -9.82 -17.82
CA ALA A 132 -2.56 -9.02 -18.17
C ALA A 132 -1.30 -9.56 -17.49
N ASP A 133 -0.20 -9.58 -18.23
CA ASP A 133 1.11 -9.91 -17.68
C ASP A 133 1.70 -8.75 -16.85
N LYS A 134 2.74 -9.06 -16.09
CA LYS A 134 3.41 -8.08 -15.24
C LYS A 134 4.00 -6.91 -16.02
N MET A 135 4.51 -7.17 -17.21
CA MET A 135 5.13 -6.13 -18.04
C MET A 135 4.10 -5.10 -18.52
N LEU A 136 2.92 -5.54 -18.92
CA LEU A 136 1.84 -4.65 -19.33
C LEU A 136 1.37 -3.79 -18.13
N VAL A 137 1.21 -4.38 -16.97
CA VAL A 137 0.88 -3.66 -15.73
C VAL A 137 1.90 -2.57 -15.44
N GLN A 138 3.19 -2.90 -15.42
CA GLN A 138 4.27 -1.93 -15.17
C GLN A 138 4.33 -0.81 -16.22
N LYS A 139 4.21 -1.13 -17.50
CA LYS A 139 4.18 -0.12 -18.57
C LYS A 139 3.00 0.83 -18.41
N THR A 140 1.85 0.31 -18.00
CA THR A 140 0.65 1.13 -17.76
C THR A 140 0.87 2.07 -16.57
N ILE A 141 1.43 1.58 -15.47
CA ILE A 141 1.80 2.39 -14.31
C ILE A 141 2.77 3.51 -14.69
N ARG A 142 3.84 3.15 -15.39
CA ARG A 142 4.84 4.12 -15.85
C ARG A 142 4.20 5.26 -16.64
N ARG A 143 3.32 4.93 -17.56
CA ARG A 143 2.61 5.95 -18.36
C ARG A 143 1.68 6.81 -17.51
N PHE A 144 0.93 6.17 -16.62
CA PHE A 144 -0.07 6.84 -15.79
C PHE A 144 0.57 7.86 -14.85
N TYR A 145 1.62 7.45 -14.14
CA TYR A 145 2.33 8.30 -13.20
C TYR A 145 3.48 9.10 -13.83
N LYS A 146 3.68 9.01 -15.17
CA LYS A 146 4.75 9.68 -15.92
C LYS A 146 6.14 9.41 -15.31
N LEU A 147 6.38 8.19 -14.87
CA LEU A 147 7.66 7.79 -14.30
C LEU A 147 8.74 7.71 -15.38
N GLN A 148 9.97 8.15 -15.07
CA GLN A 148 11.11 8.04 -15.99
C GLN A 148 11.46 6.58 -16.24
N ASP A 149 11.46 5.75 -15.18
CA ASP A 149 11.74 4.32 -15.23
C ASP A 149 10.55 3.49 -14.74
N ILE A 150 10.54 2.21 -15.13
CA ILE A 150 9.63 1.22 -14.57
C ILE A 150 10.09 0.98 -13.14
N PRO A 151 9.19 1.01 -12.13
CA PRO A 151 9.56 0.65 -10.78
C PRO A 151 10.31 -0.69 -10.78
N GLU A 152 11.51 -0.70 -10.20
CA GLU A 152 12.40 -1.87 -10.19
C GLU A 152 11.73 -3.11 -9.59
N PHE A 153 10.77 -2.88 -8.70
CA PHE A 153 10.03 -3.92 -8.00
C PHE A 153 8.54 -3.88 -8.34
N ASN A 154 8.01 -5.03 -8.76
CA ASN A 154 6.59 -5.19 -9.08
C ASN A 154 5.68 -4.80 -7.92
N ASP A 155 6.09 -5.12 -6.68
CA ASP A 155 5.28 -4.92 -5.48
C ASP A 155 5.07 -3.42 -5.18
N ALA A 156 6.05 -2.56 -5.47
CA ALA A 156 5.87 -1.10 -5.39
C ALA A 156 4.94 -0.56 -6.51
N ALA A 157 4.99 -1.18 -7.69
CA ALA A 157 4.10 -0.83 -8.78
C ALA A 157 2.64 -1.21 -8.47
N ASP A 158 2.41 -2.39 -7.92
CA ASP A 158 1.08 -2.83 -7.51
C ASP A 158 0.55 -1.95 -6.36
N ALA A 159 1.41 -1.57 -5.41
CA ALA A 159 1.05 -0.63 -4.34
C ALA A 159 0.62 0.75 -4.87
N LEU A 160 1.23 1.28 -5.93
CA LEU A 160 0.79 2.54 -6.57
C LEU A 160 -0.65 2.44 -7.10
N TRP A 161 -1.01 1.29 -7.66
CA TRP A 161 -2.38 1.08 -8.13
C TRP A 161 -3.37 0.91 -6.98
N PHE A 162 -3.00 0.23 -5.91
CA PHE A 162 -3.83 0.19 -4.71
C PHE A 162 -4.05 1.59 -4.14
N ALA A 163 -3.02 2.45 -4.10
CA ALA A 163 -3.17 3.84 -3.67
C ALA A 163 -4.15 4.61 -4.57
N TYR A 164 -4.07 4.44 -5.88
CA TYR A 164 -5.03 5.02 -6.82
C TYR A 164 -6.45 4.51 -6.59
N LEU A 165 -6.64 3.21 -6.39
CA LEU A 165 -7.94 2.63 -6.08
C LEU A 165 -8.50 3.14 -4.74
N ALA A 166 -7.65 3.33 -3.73
CA ALA A 166 -8.06 3.95 -2.47
C ALA A 166 -8.63 5.35 -2.68
N LYS A 167 -8.04 6.13 -3.60
CA LYS A 167 -8.51 7.48 -3.91
C LYS A 167 -9.85 7.51 -4.64
N ILE A 168 -10.01 6.71 -5.70
CA ILE A 168 -11.16 6.86 -6.61
C ILE A 168 -12.42 6.11 -6.18
N ARG A 169 -12.30 5.14 -5.27
CA ARG A 169 -13.45 4.37 -4.79
C ARG A 169 -14.09 5.04 -3.56
N LYS A 170 -15.38 5.24 -3.67
CA LYS A 170 -16.23 5.74 -2.57
C LYS A 170 -16.53 4.65 -1.56
#